data_d41943ec6429fbeed181bc790af7b219
#
_entry.id   d41943ec6429fbeed181bc790af7b219
#
_cell.length_a   1.000
_cell.length_b   1.000
_cell.length_c   1.000
_cell.angle_alpha   90.00
_cell.angle_beta   90.00
_cell.angle_gamma   90.00
#
_symmetry.space_group_name_H-M   'P 1'
#
loop_
_entity.id
_entity.type
_entity.pdbx_description
1 polymer ?
#
loop_
_entity_poly.entity_id
_entity_poly.type
_entity_poly.pdbx_seq_one_letter_code
_entity_poly.pdbx_strand_id
1 'polypeptide(L)' 'MPSLQFKTNVKCNGCKAAITPFLDNEETISEWRVDIFDPDRILTVEGEDVKASTVIAILEKAGYKAELID' A
#
# COMPACT_ATOMS: atom_id res chain seq x y z
N MET A 1 -16.89 1.41 0.48
CA MET A 1 -15.85 2.35 0.06
C MET A 1 -14.98 1.72 -1.02
N PRO A 2 -14.49 2.49 -1.98
CA PRO A 2 -13.61 1.92 -2.99
C PRO A 2 -12.33 1.36 -2.36
N SER A 3 -11.90 0.25 -2.88
CA SER A 3 -10.67 -0.38 -2.44
C SER A 3 -9.79 -0.72 -3.64
N LEU A 4 -8.47 -0.67 -3.43
CA LEU A 4 -7.50 -1.00 -4.46
C LEU A 4 -6.55 -2.04 -3.91
N GLN A 5 -6.13 -2.95 -4.77
CA GLN A 5 -5.16 -3.96 -4.41
C GLN A 5 -3.91 -3.81 -5.28
N PHE A 6 -2.77 -3.97 -4.65
CA PHE A 6 -1.48 -3.80 -5.31
C PHE A 6 -0.57 -4.98 -5.00
N LYS A 7 0.15 -5.40 -6.01
CA LYS A 7 1.25 -6.34 -5.83
C LYS A 7 2.47 -5.52 -5.43
N THR A 8 3.10 -5.87 -4.32
CA THR A 8 4.23 -5.12 -3.79
C THR A 8 5.43 -6.01 -3.52
N ASN A 9 6.54 -5.38 -3.15
CA ASN A 9 7.73 -6.09 -2.69
C ASN A 9 7.97 -5.93 -1.19
N VAL A 10 6.93 -5.64 -0.43
CA VAL A 10 6.99 -5.56 1.04
C VAL A 10 7.06 -6.98 1.59
N LYS A 11 8.23 -7.40 2.07
CA LYS A 11 8.50 -8.79 2.38
C LYS A 11 8.41 -9.19 3.84
N CYS A 12 8.42 -8.23 4.76
CA CYS A 12 8.48 -8.55 6.19
C CYS A 12 7.85 -7.45 7.03
N ASN A 13 7.74 -7.72 8.34
CA ASN A 13 7.17 -6.73 9.26
C ASN A 13 7.99 -5.45 9.34
N GLY A 14 9.30 -5.53 9.20
CA GLY A 14 10.16 -4.35 9.15
C GLY A 14 9.84 -3.47 7.94
N CYS A 15 9.63 -4.10 6.80
CA CYS A 15 9.23 -3.38 5.59
C CYS A 15 7.84 -2.75 5.75
N LYS A 16 6.91 -3.49 6.35
CA LYS A 16 5.59 -2.97 6.64
C LYS A 16 5.66 -1.76 7.55
N ALA A 17 6.49 -1.82 8.59
CA ALA A 17 6.68 -0.70 9.51
C ALA A 17 7.26 0.52 8.81
N ALA A 18 8.12 0.32 7.81
CA ALA A 18 8.72 1.41 7.05
C ALA A 18 7.68 2.18 6.23
N ILE A 19 6.65 1.51 5.71
CA ILE A 19 5.62 2.17 4.91
C ILE A 19 4.47 2.72 5.76
N THR A 20 4.34 2.29 7.00
CA THR A 20 3.25 2.69 7.89
C THR A 20 3.11 4.21 8.01
N PRO A 21 4.15 4.99 8.34
CA PRO A 21 3.98 6.43 8.47
C PRO A 21 3.60 7.12 7.17
N PHE A 22 4.06 6.59 6.04
CA PHE A 22 3.72 7.18 4.74
C PHE A 22 2.24 6.98 4.42
N LEU A 23 1.72 5.79 4.67
CA LEU A 23 0.32 5.48 4.39
C LEU A 23 -0.62 6.13 5.40
N ASP A 24 -0.22 6.17 6.67
CA ASP A 24 -1.04 6.79 7.72
C ASP A 24 -1.14 8.30 7.55
N ASN A 25 -0.19 8.93 6.90
CA ASN A 25 -0.22 10.38 6.65
C ASN A 25 -1.04 10.75 5.42
N GLU A 26 -1.48 9.77 4.62
CA GLU A 26 -2.28 10.08 3.43
C GLU A 26 -3.75 10.21 3.79
N GLU A 27 -4.31 11.39 3.59
CA GLU A 27 -5.69 11.70 3.97
C GLU A 27 -6.73 10.92 3.17
N THR A 28 -6.42 10.55 1.94
CA THR A 28 -7.36 9.81 1.10
C THR A 28 -7.46 8.33 1.47
N ILE A 29 -6.52 7.84 2.27
CA ILE A 29 -6.52 6.45 2.72
C ILE A 29 -7.20 6.36 4.08
N SER A 30 -8.33 5.66 4.12
CA SER A 30 -9.06 5.42 5.38
C SER A 30 -8.51 4.22 6.13
N GLU A 31 -8.15 3.19 5.38
CA GLU A 31 -7.63 1.96 5.96
C GLU A 31 -6.72 1.27 4.95
N TRP A 32 -5.73 0.56 5.43
CA TRP A 32 -4.84 -0.21 4.57
C TRP A 32 -4.31 -1.43 5.32
N ARG A 33 -3.93 -2.44 4.55
CA ARG A 33 -3.26 -3.63 5.10
C ARG A 33 -2.42 -4.28 4.02
N VAL A 34 -1.38 -4.97 4.43
CA VAL A 34 -0.54 -5.75 3.52
C VAL A 34 -0.45 -7.18 4.03
N ASP A 35 -0.61 -8.12 3.10
CA ASP A 35 -0.49 -9.54 3.41
C ASP A 35 0.93 -9.98 3.06
N ILE A 36 1.80 -10.00 4.06
CA ILE A 36 3.20 -10.36 3.88
C ILE A 36 3.41 -11.87 3.69
N PHE A 37 2.38 -12.67 3.95
CA PHE A 37 2.44 -14.12 3.75
C PHE A 37 2.03 -14.53 2.33
N ASP A 38 1.39 -13.64 1.60
CA ASP A 38 1.03 -13.89 0.21
C ASP A 38 2.28 -13.78 -0.66
N PRO A 39 2.48 -14.70 -1.64
CA PRO A 39 3.63 -14.61 -2.56
C PRO A 39 3.74 -13.28 -3.29
N ASP A 40 2.60 -12.65 -3.56
CA ASP A 40 2.53 -11.37 -4.27
C ASP A 40 2.56 -10.16 -3.33
N ARG A 41 2.59 -10.39 -2.01
CA ARG A 41 2.64 -9.31 -1.01
C ARG A 41 1.56 -8.26 -1.26
N ILE A 42 0.31 -8.71 -1.31
CA ILE A 42 -0.82 -7.86 -1.69
C ILE A 42 -1.07 -6.78 -0.64
N LEU A 43 -1.05 -5.53 -1.10
CA LEU A 43 -1.44 -4.36 -0.30
C LEU A 43 -2.87 -3.99 -0.68
N THR A 44 -3.76 -3.96 0.30
CA THR A 44 -5.13 -3.50 0.11
C THR A 44 -5.29 -2.13 0.76
N VAL A 45 -5.79 -1.17 0.00
CA VAL A 45 -5.97 0.21 0.45
C VAL A 45 -7.43 0.59 0.24
N GLU A 46 -8.05 1.18 1.24
CA GLU A 46 -9.44 1.63 1.19
C GLU A 46 -9.52 3.12 1.46
N GLY A 47 -10.39 3.81 0.73
CA GLY A 47 -10.62 5.24 0.93
C GLY A 47 -11.54 5.78 -0.15
N GLU A 48 -12.22 6.91 0.14
CA GLU A 48 -13.19 7.48 -0.80
C GLU A 48 -12.54 8.05 -2.07
N ASP A 49 -11.41 8.71 -1.91
CA ASP A 49 -10.72 9.37 -3.03
C ASP A 49 -9.34 8.77 -3.30
N VAL A 50 -9.10 7.56 -2.81
CA VAL A 50 -7.79 6.93 -3.00
C VAL A 50 -7.55 6.63 -4.47
N LYS A 51 -6.34 6.94 -4.93
CA LYS A 51 -5.95 6.72 -6.32
C LYS A 51 -4.73 5.80 -6.39
N ALA A 52 -4.70 4.97 -7.43
CA ALA A 52 -3.58 4.06 -7.63
C ALA A 52 -2.25 4.80 -7.71
N SER A 53 -2.21 5.91 -8.45
CA SER A 53 -0.98 6.70 -8.58
C SER A 53 -0.47 7.24 -7.25
N THR A 54 -1.39 7.62 -6.36
CA THR A 54 -1.03 8.10 -5.02
C THR A 54 -0.35 7.00 -4.21
N VAL A 55 -0.93 5.81 -4.21
CA VAL A 55 -0.38 4.68 -3.45
C VAL A 55 0.98 4.26 -4.01
N ILE A 56 1.09 4.19 -5.33
CA ILE A 56 2.35 3.82 -5.99
C ILE A 56 3.44 4.83 -5.63
N ALA A 57 3.13 6.13 -5.68
CA ALA A 57 4.09 7.18 -5.32
C ALA A 57 4.53 7.08 -3.87
N ILE A 58 3.60 6.78 -2.97
CA ILE A 58 3.89 6.62 -1.54
C ILE A 58 4.90 5.48 -1.33
N LEU A 59 4.66 4.33 -1.95
CA LEU A 59 5.56 3.20 -1.81
C LEU A 59 6.91 3.46 -2.44
N GLU A 60 6.96 4.16 -3.56
CA GLU A 60 8.24 4.54 -4.17
C GLU A 60 9.06 5.44 -3.26
N LYS A 61 8.42 6.39 -2.57
CA LYS A 61 9.10 7.26 -1.60
C LYS A 61 9.68 6.45 -0.45
N ALA A 62 9.02 5.39 -0.05
CA ALA A 62 9.50 4.52 1.02
C ALA A 62 10.57 3.54 0.56
N GLY A 63 10.86 3.49 -0.74
CA GLY A 63 11.86 2.59 -1.30
C GLY A 63 11.31 1.24 -1.76
N TYR A 64 10.00 1.15 -1.95
CA TYR A 64 9.33 -0.08 -2.37
C TYR A 64 8.63 0.12 -3.71
N LYS A 65 8.08 -0.97 -4.24
CA LYS A 65 7.35 -0.93 -5.49
C LYS A 65 5.93 -1.43 -5.29
N ALA A 66 5.01 -0.86 -6.03
CA ALA A 66 3.62 -1.29 -6.03
C ALA A 66 3.10 -1.31 -7.46
N GLU A 67 2.29 -2.31 -7.77
CA GLU A 67 1.66 -2.46 -9.07
C GLU A 67 0.18 -2.74 -8.85
N LEU A 68 -0.66 -1.92 -9.45
CA LEU A 68 -2.11 -2.09 -9.33
C LEU A 68 -2.56 -3.37 -10.00
N ILE A 69 -3.30 -4.19 -9.27
CA ILE A 69 -3.84 -5.45 -9.79
C ILE A 69 -5.38 -5.48 -9.75
N ASP A 70 -5.98 -4.57 -8.99
CA ASP A 70 -7.45 -4.50 -8.94
C ASP A 70 -7.94 -3.15 -8.43
#